data_bd9fb6a57d02ff9cdd7cdcfc1108ac33
#
_entry.id   bd9fb6a57d02ff9cdd7cdcfc1108ac33
#
_cell.length_a   1.000
_cell.length_b   1.000
_cell.length_c   1.000
_cell.angle_alpha   90.00
_cell.angle_beta   90.00
_cell.angle_gamma   90.00
#
_symmetry.space_group_name_H-M   'P 1'
#
loop_
_entity.id
_entity.type
_entity.pdbx_description
1 polymer ?
#
loop_
_entity_poly.entity_id
_entity_poly.type
_entity_poly.pdbx_seq_one_letter_code
_entity_poly.pdbx_strand_id
1 'polypeptide(L)'
;MATVREPTFLTAEEYGRLPANGRLTELVRGRIVELTRRFTAHGFYLNQIGFCLSSFVQQHELGRVVGGGAGMVTQRNPDSVRGPDVAFYSYDRIPRGPLPGGYWPASPELVIEIRSREDRWKEIHQKVGEYLGADVLLVAMIDPELQRVHLFSADREPMVFNATDRLTFPEVLSGFEIVVGELFD
;
A
#
# COMPACT_ATOMS: atom_id res chain seq x y z
N MET A 1 -21.40 -39.95 -10.77
CA MET A 1 -21.01 -38.98 -9.73
C MET A 1 -20.28 -37.86 -10.42
N ALA A 2 -20.78 -36.62 -10.38
CA ALA A 2 -20.08 -35.46 -10.94
C ALA A 2 -18.96 -35.06 -9.98
N THR A 3 -17.72 -35.18 -10.41
CA THR A 3 -16.55 -34.69 -9.64
C THR A 3 -16.58 -33.18 -9.71
N VAL A 4 -16.95 -32.52 -8.61
CA VAL A 4 -16.81 -31.08 -8.47
C VAL A 4 -15.30 -30.82 -8.42
N ARG A 5 -14.73 -30.26 -9.50
CA ARG A 5 -13.36 -29.70 -9.45
C ARG A 5 -13.41 -28.52 -8.54
N GLU A 6 -12.72 -28.59 -7.42
CA GLU A 6 -12.47 -27.40 -6.60
C GLU A 6 -11.77 -26.35 -7.46
N PRO A 7 -12.16 -25.07 -7.35
CA PRO A 7 -11.48 -24.02 -8.08
C PRO A 7 -10.00 -23.98 -7.63
N THR A 8 -9.09 -24.12 -8.58
CA THR A 8 -7.65 -24.00 -8.31
C THR A 8 -7.35 -22.54 -8.03
N PHE A 9 -7.03 -22.22 -6.78
CA PHE A 9 -6.56 -20.88 -6.37
C PHE A 9 -5.06 -20.79 -6.63
N LEU A 10 -4.62 -19.63 -7.13
CA LEU A 10 -3.19 -19.33 -7.28
C LEU A 10 -2.56 -19.01 -5.92
N THR A 11 -1.35 -19.49 -5.73
CA THR A 11 -0.48 -19.02 -4.66
C THR A 11 0.18 -17.68 -5.04
N ALA A 12 0.71 -16.96 -4.06
CA ALA A 12 1.46 -15.72 -4.31
C ALA A 12 2.68 -16.00 -5.19
N GLU A 13 3.38 -17.10 -4.96
CA GLU A 13 4.57 -17.52 -5.72
C GLU A 13 4.23 -17.85 -7.18
N GLU A 14 3.11 -18.50 -7.43
CA GLU A 14 2.61 -18.77 -8.80
C GLU A 14 2.23 -17.47 -9.49
N TYR A 15 1.50 -16.59 -8.78
CA TYR A 15 1.13 -15.27 -9.29
C TYR A 15 2.37 -14.43 -9.65
N GLY A 16 3.39 -14.39 -8.80
CA GLY A 16 4.62 -13.65 -9.03
C GLY A 16 5.47 -14.17 -10.21
N ARG A 17 5.23 -15.42 -10.67
CA ARG A 17 5.90 -16.00 -11.85
C ARG A 17 5.13 -15.82 -13.16
N LEU A 18 3.92 -15.28 -13.10
CA LEU A 18 3.15 -15.03 -14.32
C LEU A 18 3.88 -14.01 -15.21
N PRO A 19 3.88 -14.22 -16.53
CA PRO A 19 4.47 -13.27 -17.45
C PRO A 19 3.74 -11.93 -17.40
N ALA A 20 4.48 -10.84 -17.46
CA ALA A 20 3.90 -9.50 -17.57
C ALA A 20 3.08 -9.40 -18.85
N ASN A 21 1.80 -9.11 -18.72
CA ASN A 21 0.86 -8.97 -19.85
C ASN A 21 0.45 -7.50 -20.11
N GLY A 22 1.13 -6.54 -19.45
CA GLY A 22 0.85 -5.12 -19.55
C GLY A 22 -0.41 -4.66 -18.81
N ARG A 23 -1.05 -5.54 -18.03
CA ARG A 23 -2.20 -5.21 -17.20
C ARG A 23 -1.80 -5.03 -15.74
N LEU A 24 -2.41 -4.06 -15.08
CA LEU A 24 -2.30 -3.92 -13.62
C LEU A 24 -3.23 -4.94 -12.98
N THR A 25 -2.69 -5.81 -12.15
CA THR A 25 -3.46 -6.85 -11.47
C THR A 25 -3.04 -6.98 -10.02
N GLU A 26 -3.92 -7.51 -9.19
CA GLU A 26 -3.66 -8.00 -7.85
C GLU A 26 -4.13 -9.45 -7.72
N LEU A 27 -3.61 -10.18 -6.76
CA LEU A 27 -4.14 -11.48 -6.37
C LEU A 27 -5.05 -11.27 -5.15
N VAL A 28 -6.31 -11.67 -5.27
CA VAL A 28 -7.28 -11.56 -4.17
C VAL A 28 -7.88 -12.93 -3.90
N ARG A 29 -7.55 -13.48 -2.76
CA ARG A 29 -8.01 -14.83 -2.35
C ARG A 29 -7.79 -15.89 -3.45
N GLY A 30 -6.57 -15.91 -3.99
CA GLY A 30 -6.15 -16.85 -5.04
C GLY A 30 -6.71 -16.55 -6.43
N ARG A 31 -7.35 -15.41 -6.66
CA ARG A 31 -7.90 -15.00 -7.95
C ARG A 31 -7.26 -13.70 -8.44
N ILE A 32 -6.93 -13.66 -9.72
CA ILE A 32 -6.44 -12.44 -10.36
C ILE A 32 -7.59 -11.45 -10.52
N VAL A 33 -7.39 -10.25 -10.01
CA VAL A 33 -8.29 -9.10 -10.17
C VAL A 33 -7.55 -8.05 -10.99
N GLU A 34 -8.14 -7.62 -12.09
CA GLU A 34 -7.60 -6.55 -12.93
C GLU A 34 -7.97 -5.20 -12.32
N LEU A 35 -6.98 -4.31 -12.22
CA LEU A 35 -7.16 -2.96 -11.69
C LEU A 35 -7.44 -1.98 -12.82
N THR A 36 -8.21 -0.93 -12.54
CA THR A 36 -8.43 0.19 -13.44
C THR A 36 -7.12 0.93 -13.73
N ARG A 37 -6.99 1.47 -14.94
CA ARG A 37 -5.84 2.33 -15.30
C ARG A 37 -5.86 3.59 -14.44
N ARG A 38 -4.70 3.94 -13.93
CA ARG A 38 -4.50 5.18 -13.17
C ARG A 38 -4.28 6.34 -14.12
N PHE A 39 -4.93 7.48 -13.84
CA PHE A 39 -4.76 8.71 -14.61
C PHE A 39 -3.49 9.47 -14.18
N THR A 40 -3.08 10.46 -14.99
CA THR A 40 -1.87 11.25 -14.77
C THR A 40 -1.81 11.90 -13.38
N ALA A 41 -2.94 12.43 -12.88
CA ALA A 41 -3.02 13.03 -11.55
C ALA A 41 -2.66 12.04 -10.43
N HIS A 42 -3.07 10.78 -10.54
CA HIS A 42 -2.69 9.75 -9.57
C HIS A 42 -1.17 9.57 -9.51
N GLY A 43 -0.51 9.52 -10.67
CA GLY A 43 0.95 9.44 -10.76
C GLY A 43 1.65 10.66 -10.17
N PHE A 44 1.07 11.86 -10.31
CA PHE A 44 1.57 13.07 -9.69
C PHE A 44 1.54 12.97 -8.16
N TYR A 45 0.41 12.64 -7.56
CA TYR A 45 0.27 12.52 -6.10
C TYR A 45 1.15 11.39 -5.53
N LEU A 46 1.24 10.26 -6.25
CA LEU A 46 2.15 9.17 -5.88
C LEU A 46 3.60 9.66 -5.81
N ASN A 47 4.03 10.43 -6.82
CA ASN A 47 5.38 10.96 -6.85
C ASN A 47 5.63 11.98 -5.73
N GLN A 48 4.68 12.88 -5.44
CA GLN A 48 4.79 13.87 -4.37
C GLN A 48 5.00 13.20 -3.00
N ILE A 49 4.08 12.33 -2.59
CA ILE A 49 4.21 11.66 -1.29
C ILE A 49 5.40 10.70 -1.24
N GLY A 50 5.67 9.99 -2.34
CA GLY A 50 6.83 9.11 -2.46
C GLY A 50 8.15 9.85 -2.31
N PHE A 51 8.28 11.04 -2.91
CA PHE A 51 9.45 11.90 -2.77
C PHE A 51 9.62 12.39 -1.32
N CYS A 52 8.56 12.93 -0.70
CA CYS A 52 8.60 13.41 0.68
C CYS A 52 9.05 12.31 1.65
N LEU A 53 8.44 11.13 1.56
CA LEU A 53 8.80 9.98 2.40
C LEU A 53 10.22 9.49 2.11
N SER A 54 10.59 9.32 0.85
CA SER A 54 11.92 8.81 0.48
C SER A 54 13.02 9.76 0.95
N SER A 55 12.82 11.06 0.80
CA SER A 55 13.78 12.08 1.25
C SER A 55 13.99 12.02 2.76
N PHE A 56 12.88 11.97 3.52
CA PHE A 56 12.94 11.87 4.98
C PHE A 56 13.60 10.56 5.44
N VAL A 57 13.14 9.44 4.91
CA VAL A 57 13.65 8.11 5.27
C VAL A 57 15.13 7.96 4.95
N GLN A 58 15.59 8.47 3.81
CA GLN A 58 17.02 8.46 3.44
C GLN A 58 17.86 9.38 4.32
N GLN A 59 17.39 10.61 4.58
CA GLN A 59 18.10 11.57 5.42
C GLN A 59 18.31 11.05 6.84
N HIS A 60 17.32 10.32 7.39
CA HIS A 60 17.37 9.78 8.75
C HIS A 60 17.81 8.30 8.81
N GLU A 61 18.14 7.71 7.67
CA GLU A 61 18.59 6.32 7.55
C GLU A 61 17.64 5.29 8.19
N LEU A 62 16.31 5.48 8.07
CA LEU A 62 15.29 4.70 8.77
C LEU A 62 14.92 3.38 8.09
N GLY A 63 15.05 3.29 6.78
CA GLY A 63 14.55 2.13 6.05
C GLY A 63 14.52 2.31 4.54
N ARG A 64 13.50 1.76 3.92
CA ARG A 64 13.26 1.78 2.48
C ARG A 64 11.83 2.20 2.15
N VAL A 65 11.68 3.04 1.16
CA VAL A 65 10.39 3.38 0.57
C VAL A 65 10.27 2.66 -0.77
N VAL A 66 9.16 1.96 -0.95
CA VAL A 66 8.83 1.18 -2.15
C VAL A 66 7.56 1.78 -2.75
N GLY A 67 7.53 1.95 -4.06
CA GLY A 67 6.38 2.55 -4.75
C GLY A 67 5.98 1.80 -6.00
N GLY A 68 4.97 2.33 -6.69
CA GLY A 68 4.58 1.86 -8.01
C GLY A 68 3.78 0.56 -8.03
N GLY A 69 3.10 0.20 -6.95
CA GLY A 69 2.28 -0.99 -6.89
C GLY A 69 3.09 -2.28 -6.73
N ALA A 70 4.30 -2.20 -6.16
CA ALA A 70 5.09 -3.38 -5.84
C ALA A 70 4.33 -4.29 -4.87
N GLY A 71 4.19 -5.57 -5.24
CA GLY A 71 3.33 -6.51 -4.53
C GLY A 71 3.83 -6.85 -3.13
N MET A 72 2.92 -6.90 -2.17
CA MET A 72 3.10 -7.49 -0.85
C MET A 72 2.05 -8.58 -0.60
N VAL A 73 2.44 -9.64 0.09
CA VAL A 73 1.50 -10.70 0.49
C VAL A 73 0.71 -10.22 1.70
N THR A 74 -0.62 -10.13 1.57
CA THR A 74 -1.50 -9.68 2.66
C THR A 74 -2.26 -10.83 3.33
N GLN A 75 -2.34 -11.97 2.68
CA GLN A 75 -3.05 -13.14 3.23
C GLN A 75 -2.48 -14.42 2.65
N ARG A 76 -2.56 -15.50 3.44
CA ARG A 76 -2.28 -16.88 3.00
C ARG A 76 -3.52 -17.75 3.19
N ASN A 77 -3.67 -18.74 2.33
CA ASN A 77 -4.70 -19.80 2.37
C ASN A 77 -6.15 -19.26 2.41
N PRO A 78 -6.72 -18.70 1.35
CA PRO A 78 -6.13 -18.50 0.02
C PRO A 78 -5.30 -17.19 -0.04
N ASP A 79 -4.26 -17.22 -0.89
CA ASP A 79 -3.30 -16.13 -0.95
C ASP A 79 -3.88 -14.84 -1.52
N SER A 80 -3.44 -13.70 -0.96
CA SER A 80 -3.68 -12.38 -1.52
C SER A 80 -2.37 -11.61 -1.63
N VAL A 81 -2.19 -10.92 -2.76
CA VAL A 81 -1.07 -10.02 -3.04
C VAL A 81 -1.65 -8.69 -3.45
N ARG A 82 -1.36 -7.65 -2.67
CA ARG A 82 -1.77 -6.27 -2.94
C ARG A 82 -0.57 -5.45 -3.38
N GLY A 83 -0.80 -4.46 -4.23
CA GLY A 83 0.22 -3.52 -4.69
C GLY A 83 -0.05 -2.12 -4.15
N PRO A 84 0.45 -1.75 -2.96
CA PRO A 84 0.28 -0.40 -2.42
C PRO A 84 0.95 0.64 -3.31
N ASP A 85 0.38 1.86 -3.34
CA ASP A 85 0.96 2.96 -4.10
C ASP A 85 2.34 3.33 -3.57
N VAL A 86 2.46 3.48 -2.23
CA VAL A 86 3.73 3.66 -1.52
C VAL A 86 3.71 2.83 -0.25
N ALA A 87 4.84 2.23 0.09
CA ALA A 87 5.05 1.47 1.31
C ALA A 87 6.40 1.83 1.96
N PHE A 88 6.43 1.90 3.28
CA PHE A 88 7.66 2.09 4.05
C PHE A 88 7.97 0.82 4.85
N TYR A 89 9.23 0.37 4.75
CA TYR A 89 9.82 -0.72 5.50
C TYR A 89 11.01 -0.21 6.28
N SER A 90 10.99 -0.33 7.60
CA SER A 90 12.14 -0.02 8.44
C SER A 90 13.28 -1.01 8.21
N TYR A 91 14.48 -0.65 8.67
CA TYR A 91 15.60 -1.60 8.70
C TYR A 91 15.44 -2.70 9.75
N ASP A 92 14.50 -2.56 10.69
CA ASP A 92 14.15 -3.64 11.62
C ASP A 92 13.35 -4.73 10.91
N ARG A 93 12.48 -4.39 9.97
CA ARG A 93 11.71 -5.36 9.17
C ARG A 93 12.50 -5.92 7.98
N ILE A 94 13.20 -5.06 7.26
CA ILE A 94 14.05 -5.44 6.12
C ILE A 94 15.46 -4.91 6.34
N PRO A 95 16.37 -5.71 6.90
CA PRO A 95 17.72 -5.29 7.26
C PRO A 95 18.50 -4.67 6.10
N ARG A 96 19.50 -3.84 6.43
CA ARG A 96 20.43 -3.26 5.43
C ARG A 96 21.11 -4.37 4.64
N GLY A 97 21.42 -4.11 3.39
CA GLY A 97 22.08 -5.06 2.50
C GLY A 97 21.33 -5.28 1.20
N PRO A 98 21.60 -6.39 0.48
CA PRO A 98 20.91 -6.71 -0.76
C PRO A 98 19.40 -6.84 -0.56
N LEU A 99 18.62 -6.36 -1.55
CA LEU A 99 17.18 -6.49 -1.50
C LEU A 99 16.77 -7.96 -1.65
N PRO A 100 15.81 -8.45 -0.83
CA PRO A 100 15.26 -9.79 -1.03
C PRO A 100 14.65 -9.92 -2.42
N GLY A 101 14.77 -11.12 -3.02
CA GLY A 101 14.08 -11.44 -4.26
C GLY A 101 12.58 -11.74 -4.01
N GLY A 102 11.76 -11.52 -5.03
CA GLY A 102 10.31 -11.79 -4.95
C GLY A 102 9.57 -10.88 -3.97
N TYR A 103 8.51 -11.39 -3.35
CA TYR A 103 7.80 -10.69 -2.28
C TYR A 103 8.65 -10.70 -1.00
N TRP A 104 8.71 -9.55 -0.34
CA TRP A 104 9.50 -9.44 0.88
C TRP A 104 8.86 -10.22 2.04
N PRO A 105 9.68 -10.76 2.96
CA PRO A 105 9.20 -11.65 4.02
C PRO A 105 8.45 -10.95 5.15
N ALA A 106 8.53 -9.62 5.21
CA ALA A 106 7.83 -8.80 6.19
C ALA A 106 6.89 -7.82 5.51
N SER A 107 5.83 -7.41 6.20
CA SER A 107 4.94 -6.35 5.78
C SER A 107 5.55 -4.96 6.06
N PRO A 108 5.17 -3.90 5.33
CA PRO A 108 5.60 -2.53 5.65
C PRO A 108 4.95 -2.05 6.95
N GLU A 109 5.57 -1.10 7.64
CA GLU A 109 4.94 -0.41 8.77
C GLU A 109 3.89 0.59 8.31
N LEU A 110 4.11 1.24 7.17
CA LEU A 110 3.20 2.23 6.61
C LEU A 110 2.88 1.87 5.16
N VAL A 111 1.60 1.87 4.85
CA VAL A 111 1.06 1.83 3.48
C VAL A 111 0.37 3.13 3.17
N ILE A 112 0.59 3.67 1.98
CA ILE A 112 -0.15 4.81 1.44
C ILE A 112 -0.82 4.38 0.15
N GLU A 113 -2.10 4.69 0.05
CA GLU A 113 -2.93 4.52 -1.14
C GLU A 113 -3.50 5.88 -1.56
N ILE A 114 -3.62 6.09 -2.85
CA ILE A 114 -4.20 7.30 -3.43
C ILE A 114 -5.54 6.91 -4.04
N ARG A 115 -6.61 7.47 -3.49
CA ARG A 115 -7.97 7.22 -3.95
C ARG A 115 -8.17 7.73 -5.39
N SER A 116 -8.70 6.87 -6.24
CA SER A 116 -9.24 7.24 -7.54
C SER A 116 -10.74 7.55 -7.42
N ARG A 117 -11.30 8.30 -8.38
CA ARG A 117 -12.73 8.68 -8.39
C ARG A 117 -13.67 7.49 -8.39
N GLU A 118 -13.24 6.41 -9.06
CA GLU A 118 -14.01 5.18 -9.22
C GLU A 118 -13.98 4.30 -7.97
N ASP A 119 -13.05 4.55 -7.03
CA ASP A 119 -12.89 3.75 -5.83
C ASP A 119 -14.06 3.99 -4.86
N ARG A 120 -14.68 2.89 -4.45
CA ARG A 120 -15.77 2.92 -3.48
C ARG A 120 -15.23 2.75 -2.06
N TRP A 121 -15.71 3.53 -1.13
CA TRP A 121 -15.29 3.46 0.28
C TRP A 121 -15.39 2.05 0.87
N LYS A 122 -16.38 1.26 0.47
CA LYS A 122 -16.50 -0.13 0.90
C LYS A 122 -15.29 -0.98 0.49
N GLU A 123 -14.80 -0.81 -0.73
CA GLU A 123 -13.62 -1.53 -1.26
C GLU A 123 -12.34 -1.03 -0.62
N ILE A 124 -12.24 0.29 -0.39
CA ILE A 124 -11.14 0.92 0.35
C ILE A 124 -11.05 0.34 1.77
N HIS A 125 -12.16 0.33 2.53
CA HIS A 125 -12.16 -0.21 3.90
C HIS A 125 -11.82 -1.71 3.94
N GLN A 126 -12.25 -2.48 2.93
CA GLN A 126 -11.85 -3.88 2.82
C GLN A 126 -10.33 -4.00 2.62
N LYS A 127 -9.75 -3.20 1.71
CA LYS A 127 -8.31 -3.19 1.43
C LYS A 127 -7.50 -2.72 2.64
N VAL A 128 -7.96 -1.69 3.34
CA VAL A 128 -7.39 -1.23 4.62
C VAL A 128 -7.38 -2.36 5.65
N GLY A 129 -8.51 -3.04 5.83
CA GLY A 129 -8.61 -4.19 6.74
C GLY A 129 -7.66 -5.33 6.39
N GLU A 130 -7.44 -5.59 5.10
CA GLU A 130 -6.46 -6.59 4.63
C GLU A 130 -5.01 -6.16 4.98
N TYR A 131 -4.65 -4.88 4.82
CA TYR A 131 -3.33 -4.39 5.19
C TYR A 131 -3.09 -4.46 6.71
N LEU A 132 -4.03 -3.96 7.51
CA LEU A 132 -3.93 -4.01 8.97
C LEU A 132 -3.89 -5.46 9.49
N GLY A 133 -4.68 -6.35 8.88
CA GLY A 133 -4.64 -7.79 9.19
C GLY A 133 -3.34 -8.48 8.77
N ALA A 134 -2.55 -7.86 7.89
CA ALA A 134 -1.23 -8.33 7.46
C ALA A 134 -0.07 -7.66 8.23
N ASP A 135 -0.30 -7.14 9.42
CA ASP A 135 0.72 -6.52 10.28
C ASP A 135 1.27 -5.17 9.76
N VAL A 136 0.54 -4.47 8.90
CA VAL A 136 0.77 -3.06 8.61
C VAL A 136 0.28 -2.24 9.80
N LEU A 137 1.10 -1.33 10.31
CA LEU A 137 0.76 -0.53 11.50
C LEU A 137 -0.16 0.63 11.15
N LEU A 138 0.12 1.33 10.05
CA LEU A 138 -0.63 2.50 9.58
C LEU A 138 -0.96 2.37 8.09
N VAL A 139 -2.20 2.71 7.75
CA VAL A 139 -2.63 2.86 6.36
C VAL A 139 -3.14 4.29 6.15
N ALA A 140 -2.50 5.05 5.27
CA ALA A 140 -2.92 6.39 4.90
C ALA A 140 -3.60 6.36 3.52
N MET A 141 -4.87 6.77 3.47
CA MET A 141 -5.62 6.93 2.24
C MET A 141 -5.66 8.43 1.87
N ILE A 142 -4.97 8.81 0.82
CA ILE A 142 -4.99 10.17 0.28
C ILE A 142 -6.22 10.31 -0.62
N ASP A 143 -7.08 11.26 -0.32
CA ASP A 143 -8.24 11.63 -1.14
C ASP A 143 -8.01 12.97 -1.85
N PRO A 144 -7.61 12.96 -3.13
CA PRO A 144 -7.34 14.21 -3.86
C PRO A 144 -8.59 15.06 -4.13
N GLU A 145 -9.78 14.44 -4.23
CA GLU A 145 -11.01 15.20 -4.49
C GLU A 145 -11.39 16.10 -3.32
N LEU A 146 -11.15 15.62 -2.09
CA LEU A 146 -11.47 16.35 -0.88
C LEU A 146 -10.23 17.01 -0.25
N GLN A 147 -9.05 16.82 -0.84
CA GLN A 147 -7.76 17.26 -0.29
C GLN A 147 -7.59 16.85 1.17
N ARG A 148 -7.78 15.55 1.44
CA ARG A 148 -7.75 14.95 2.78
C ARG A 148 -6.91 13.70 2.81
N VAL A 149 -6.43 13.38 4.01
CA VAL A 149 -5.82 12.09 4.29
C VAL A 149 -6.60 11.41 5.42
N HIS A 150 -7.02 10.17 5.18
CA HIS A 150 -7.61 9.29 6.19
C HIS A 150 -6.53 8.35 6.68
N LEU A 151 -6.24 8.36 7.98
CA LEU A 151 -5.25 7.49 8.60
C LEU A 151 -5.93 6.43 9.46
N PHE A 152 -5.61 5.18 9.16
CA PHE A 152 -6.16 4.00 9.82
C PHE A 152 -5.08 3.23 10.57
N SER A 153 -5.43 2.71 11.74
CA SER A 153 -4.66 1.73 12.51
C SER A 153 -5.61 0.70 13.12
N ALA A 154 -5.07 -0.39 13.65
CA ALA A 154 -5.90 -1.46 14.19
C ALA A 154 -6.52 -1.13 15.56
N ASP A 155 -5.93 -0.21 16.31
CA ASP A 155 -6.17 0.02 17.74
C ASP A 155 -6.95 1.31 18.06
N ARG A 156 -7.27 2.12 17.03
CA ARG A 156 -8.00 3.40 17.22
C ARG A 156 -8.92 3.73 16.04
N GLU A 157 -9.85 4.64 16.30
CA GLU A 157 -10.72 5.18 15.27
C GLU A 157 -9.93 5.91 14.18
N PRO A 158 -10.39 5.86 12.92
CA PRO A 158 -9.74 6.56 11.82
C PRO A 158 -9.62 8.07 12.09
N MET A 159 -8.44 8.62 11.83
CA MET A 159 -8.21 10.07 11.88
C MET A 159 -8.32 10.66 10.47
N VAL A 160 -8.83 11.90 10.40
CA VAL A 160 -8.95 12.64 9.13
C VAL A 160 -8.15 13.93 9.25
N PHE A 161 -7.24 14.15 8.29
CA PHE A 161 -6.44 15.36 8.15
C PHE A 161 -6.94 16.15 6.94
N ASN A 162 -7.29 17.41 7.14
CA ASN A 162 -7.69 18.33 6.07
C ASN A 162 -6.47 19.04 5.48
N ALA A 163 -6.64 19.79 4.41
CA ALA A 163 -5.55 20.44 3.67
C ALA A 163 -4.63 21.31 4.55
N THR A 164 -5.17 21.96 5.60
CA THR A 164 -4.38 22.81 6.51
C THR A 164 -3.71 22.06 7.66
N ASP A 165 -4.03 20.78 7.83
CA ASP A 165 -3.52 19.99 8.95
C ASP A 165 -2.12 19.43 8.64
N ARG A 166 -1.37 19.14 9.69
CA ARG A 166 -0.06 18.49 9.61
C ARG A 166 -0.23 16.98 9.72
N LEU A 167 0.09 16.28 8.66
CA LEU A 167 0.15 14.82 8.65
C LEU A 167 1.46 14.37 9.28
N THR A 168 1.37 13.49 10.27
CA THR A 168 2.51 12.89 10.97
C THR A 168 2.30 11.40 11.15
N PHE A 169 3.39 10.66 11.32
CA PHE A 169 3.39 9.21 11.61
C PHE A 169 4.30 8.90 12.81
N PRO A 170 4.01 9.43 14.01
CA PRO A 170 4.97 9.44 15.13
C PRO A 170 5.41 8.03 15.58
N GLU A 171 4.55 7.02 15.40
CA GLU A 171 4.82 5.63 15.78
C GLU A 171 5.68 4.87 14.77
N VAL A 172 5.74 5.37 13.51
CA VAL A 172 6.42 4.70 12.40
C VAL A 172 7.57 5.54 11.88
N LEU A 173 7.37 6.84 11.71
CA LEU A 173 8.34 7.82 11.19
C LEU A 173 8.38 9.03 12.13
N SER A 174 9.02 8.86 13.30
CA SER A 174 9.15 9.94 14.28
C SER A 174 9.82 11.16 13.68
N GLY A 175 9.18 12.33 13.78
CA GLY A 175 9.65 13.59 13.22
C GLY A 175 9.28 13.84 11.76
N PHE A 176 8.65 12.90 11.07
CA PHE A 176 8.06 13.16 9.76
C PHE A 176 6.84 14.07 9.92
N GLU A 177 6.79 15.12 9.11
CA GLU A 177 5.69 16.07 9.09
C GLU A 177 5.55 16.67 7.68
N ILE A 178 4.31 16.80 7.21
CA ILE A 178 3.96 17.51 5.97
C ILE A 178 2.59 18.16 6.13
N VAL A 179 2.39 19.35 5.58
CA VAL A 179 1.07 19.96 5.46
C VAL A 179 0.31 19.23 4.34
N VAL A 180 -0.89 18.72 4.66
CA VAL A 180 -1.66 17.88 3.72
C VAL A 180 -1.89 18.56 2.37
N GLY A 181 -2.14 19.89 2.36
CA GLY A 181 -2.32 20.68 1.15
C GLY A 181 -1.13 20.62 0.18
N GLU A 182 0.09 20.53 0.70
CA GLU A 182 1.31 20.45 -0.12
C GLU A 182 1.40 19.19 -0.98
N LEU A 183 0.59 18.17 -0.67
CA LEU A 183 0.51 16.95 -1.48
C LEU A 183 -0.23 17.17 -2.81
N PHE A 184 -0.99 18.24 -2.93
CA PHE A 184 -1.90 18.49 -4.04
C PHE A 184 -1.48 19.67 -4.94
N ASP A 185 -0.40 20.38 -4.59
CA ASP A 185 0.14 21.56 -5.30
C ASP A 185 1.12 21.22 -6.44
#